data_b0bc487ae0d843d69e3d4fb7a2d0a9d8
#
_entry.id   b0bc487ae0d843d69e3d4fb7a2d0a9d8
#
_cell.length_a   1.000
_cell.length_b   1.000
_cell.length_c   1.000
_cell.angle_alpha   90.00
_cell.angle_beta   90.00
_cell.angle_gamma   90.00
#
_symmetry.space_group_name_H-M   'P 1'
#
loop_
_entity.id
_entity.type
_entity.pdbx_description
1 polymer ?
#
loop_
_entity_poly.entity_id
_entity_poly.type
_entity_poly.pdbx_seq_one_letter_code
_entity_poly.pdbx_strand_id
1 'polypeptide(L)'
;MSYNIENFRRIREEYKEKYKKAEAEADVRRRELWDKIEGLRELDRVLSATGPRLLNAVIGKSGESFEKVKADAERLNHERAILLATHGYPADYSDPRYECEKCHDSGYVDGEICECMKLRLRMAGYESSGIAKLMGEQTFESFRLDYYRTNQRSYENMSYVLKTMREYAENFTPDRSGNLLLFGGTGLGKTHLSTALAKTLIDNGYDVVYTGVIGMIADFEKNRFGNSAGSESGNDLDRYYGCDLLIIDDLGAEVSNQFTVSTIYSVLNNRISLGLPTVISTNLNQTELNARYWDRITSRILGEFRPLVFSGSDVRKLKLTE
;
A
#
# COMPACT_ATOMS: atom_id res chain seq x y z
N MET A 1 -4.66 10.09 0.76
CA MET A 1 -4.07 8.74 0.74
C MET A 1 -5.19 7.76 1.08
N SER A 2 -5.53 6.89 0.14
CA SER A 2 -6.60 5.90 0.30
C SER A 2 -6.00 4.50 0.17
N TYR A 3 -5.21 4.10 1.18
CA TYR A 3 -4.73 2.73 1.26
C TYR A 3 -5.89 1.74 1.11
N ASN A 4 -5.59 0.58 0.51
CA ASN A 4 -6.56 -0.51 0.46
C ASN A 4 -7.16 -0.77 1.85
N ILE A 5 -8.50 -0.74 1.95
CA ILE A 5 -9.21 -0.78 3.24
C ILE A 5 -8.94 -2.08 4.00
N GLU A 6 -8.86 -3.21 3.29
CA GLU A 6 -8.61 -4.52 3.91
C GLU A 6 -7.20 -4.61 4.46
N ASN A 7 -6.19 -4.17 3.67
CA ASN A 7 -4.81 -4.08 4.11
C ASN A 7 -4.69 -3.15 5.32
N PHE A 8 -5.37 -2.00 5.30
CA PHE A 8 -5.35 -1.07 6.41
C PHE A 8 -5.93 -1.67 7.69
N ARG A 9 -7.08 -2.34 7.60
CA ARG A 9 -7.72 -3.02 8.75
C ARG A 9 -6.81 -4.10 9.31
N ARG A 10 -6.28 -4.97 8.45
CA ARG A 10 -5.38 -6.06 8.84
C ARG A 10 -4.14 -5.53 9.56
N ILE A 11 -3.46 -4.55 8.98
CA ILE A 11 -2.24 -3.97 9.56
C ILE A 11 -2.53 -3.23 10.86
N ARG A 12 -3.66 -2.55 10.96
CA ARG A 12 -4.08 -1.93 12.22
C ARG A 12 -4.28 -2.95 13.34
N GLU A 13 -4.84 -4.11 13.05
CA GLU A 13 -4.93 -5.19 14.04
C GLU A 13 -3.54 -5.79 14.35
N GLU A 14 -2.65 -5.98 13.37
CA GLU A 14 -1.26 -6.39 13.60
C GLU A 14 -0.55 -5.45 14.60
N TYR A 15 -0.73 -4.13 14.47
CA TYR A 15 -0.14 -3.14 15.38
C TYR A 15 -0.75 -3.20 16.77
N LYS A 16 -2.05 -3.36 16.90
CA LYS A 16 -2.71 -3.57 18.19
C LYS A 16 -2.19 -4.82 18.92
N GLU A 17 -2.01 -5.90 18.17
CA GLU A 17 -1.47 -7.15 18.75
C GLU A 17 0.01 -6.99 19.16
N LYS A 18 0.84 -6.28 18.37
CA LYS A 18 2.22 -5.97 18.76
C LYS A 18 2.28 -5.15 20.04
N TYR A 19 1.48 -4.09 20.12
CA TYR A 19 1.38 -3.25 21.32
C TYR A 19 0.99 -4.08 22.56
N LYS A 20 -0.10 -4.86 22.45
CA LYS A 20 -0.57 -5.72 23.54
C LYS A 20 0.47 -6.74 23.97
N LYS A 21 1.19 -7.32 23.01
CA LYS A 21 2.24 -8.29 23.28
C LYS A 21 3.39 -7.65 24.07
N ALA A 22 3.87 -6.48 23.65
CA ALA A 22 4.93 -5.74 24.34
C ALA A 22 4.54 -5.40 25.78
N GLU A 23 3.31 -4.92 26.00
CA GLU A 23 2.76 -4.64 27.33
C GLU A 23 2.62 -5.91 28.19
N ALA A 24 2.09 -7.00 27.62
CA ALA A 24 1.95 -8.27 28.34
C ALA A 24 3.30 -8.86 28.77
N GLU A 25 4.31 -8.78 27.90
CA GLU A 25 5.67 -9.21 28.22
C GLU A 25 6.30 -8.33 29.33
N ALA A 26 6.06 -7.02 29.30
CA ALA A 26 6.48 -6.11 30.37
C ALA A 26 5.81 -6.45 31.70
N ASP A 27 4.51 -6.75 31.69
CA ASP A 27 3.76 -7.17 32.87
C ASP A 27 4.28 -8.51 33.47
N VAL A 28 4.68 -9.46 32.62
CA VAL A 28 5.31 -10.70 33.09
C VAL A 28 6.63 -10.38 33.80
N ARG A 29 7.50 -9.55 33.20
CA ARG A 29 8.76 -9.12 33.83
C ARG A 29 8.52 -8.34 35.14
N ARG A 30 7.49 -7.52 35.19
CA ARG A 30 7.09 -6.76 36.39
C ARG A 30 6.66 -7.69 37.52
N ARG A 31 5.86 -8.72 37.22
CA ARG A 31 5.45 -9.73 38.23
C ARG A 31 6.63 -10.53 38.71
N GLU A 32 7.53 -10.94 37.84
CA GLU A 32 8.78 -11.60 38.20
C GLU A 32 9.60 -10.78 39.22
N LEU A 33 9.73 -9.46 39.00
CA LEU A 33 10.39 -8.55 39.91
C LEU A 33 9.68 -8.45 41.28
N TRP A 34 8.35 -8.41 41.30
CA TRP A 34 7.55 -8.36 42.52
C TRP A 34 7.69 -9.61 43.38
N ASP A 35 7.85 -10.77 42.73
CA ASP A 35 8.05 -12.04 43.41
C ASP A 35 9.49 -12.18 44.02
N LYS A 36 10.45 -11.49 43.40
CA LYS A 36 11.88 -11.58 43.79
C LYS A 36 12.35 -10.46 44.71
N ILE A 37 11.70 -9.30 44.67
CA ILE A 37 12.15 -8.08 45.37
C ILE A 37 11.06 -7.62 46.32
N GLU A 38 11.33 -7.82 47.61
CA GLU A 38 10.42 -7.39 48.70
C GLU A 38 10.23 -5.86 48.67
N GLY A 39 8.99 -5.40 48.85
CA GLY A 39 8.63 -3.97 48.83
C GLY A 39 8.48 -3.34 47.47
N LEU A 40 8.99 -3.93 46.40
CA LEU A 40 8.91 -3.33 45.03
C LEU A 40 7.45 -3.18 44.54
N ARG A 41 6.62 -4.18 44.88
CA ARG A 41 5.18 -4.13 44.46
C ARG A 41 4.45 -2.94 45.10
N GLU A 42 4.72 -2.63 46.36
CA GLU A 42 4.10 -1.47 47.03
C GLU A 42 4.66 -0.15 46.48
N LEU A 43 5.97 -0.09 46.20
CA LEU A 43 6.60 1.07 45.58
C LEU A 43 6.01 1.35 44.18
N ASP A 44 5.84 0.32 43.34
CA ASP A 44 5.23 0.43 42.01
C ASP A 44 3.74 0.86 42.09
N ARG A 45 3.02 0.40 43.14
CA ARG A 45 1.65 0.81 43.42
C ARG A 45 1.56 2.30 43.75
N VAL A 46 2.42 2.80 44.61
CA VAL A 46 2.49 4.21 44.99
C VAL A 46 2.92 5.05 43.78
N LEU A 47 3.90 4.59 43.01
CA LEU A 47 4.39 5.26 41.80
C LEU A 47 3.30 5.37 40.74
N SER A 48 2.53 4.29 40.49
CA SER A 48 1.42 4.32 39.53
C SER A 48 0.31 5.29 39.90
N ALA A 49 0.11 5.58 41.18
CA ALA A 49 -0.84 6.56 41.69
C ALA A 49 -0.40 8.02 41.43
N THR A 50 0.87 8.27 41.13
CA THR A 50 1.37 9.65 40.89
C THR A 50 0.84 10.24 39.59
N GLY A 51 0.60 9.45 38.52
CA GLY A 51 0.03 9.93 37.25
C GLY A 51 -1.35 10.59 37.41
N PRO A 52 -2.35 9.91 38.00
CA PRO A 52 -3.64 10.51 38.32
C PRO A 52 -3.54 11.73 39.26
N ARG A 53 -2.61 11.72 40.22
CA ARG A 53 -2.39 12.88 41.13
C ARG A 53 -1.86 14.07 40.36
N LEU A 54 -0.90 13.89 39.45
CA LEU A 54 -0.40 14.96 38.56
C LEU A 54 -1.52 15.55 37.71
N LEU A 55 -2.35 14.71 37.09
CA LEU A 55 -3.49 15.19 36.34
C LEU A 55 -4.46 16.02 37.19
N ASN A 56 -4.79 15.54 38.38
CA ASN A 56 -5.69 16.27 39.30
C ASN A 56 -5.08 17.59 39.80
N ALA A 57 -3.76 17.66 39.95
CA ALA A 57 -3.07 18.90 40.31
C ALA A 57 -3.12 19.92 39.15
N VAL A 58 -2.96 19.49 37.89
CA VAL A 58 -3.06 20.37 36.71
C VAL A 58 -4.48 20.94 36.53
N ILE A 59 -5.51 20.10 36.71
CA ILE A 59 -6.91 20.54 36.53
C ILE A 59 -7.52 21.21 37.80
N GLY A 60 -6.69 21.43 38.84
CA GLY A 60 -7.12 22.10 40.07
C GLY A 60 -8.11 21.32 40.95
N LYS A 61 -8.23 20.00 40.77
CA LYS A 61 -9.12 19.13 41.54
C LYS A 61 -8.49 18.56 42.80
N SER A 62 -7.18 18.72 42.99
CA SER A 62 -6.47 18.33 44.20
C SER A 62 -5.89 19.57 44.89
N GLY A 63 -5.83 19.58 46.22
CA GLY A 63 -5.13 20.64 46.98
C GLY A 63 -3.60 20.53 46.90
N GLU A 64 -3.05 19.63 46.10
CA GLU A 64 -1.59 19.41 45.93
C GLU A 64 -1.06 20.25 44.75
N SER A 65 0.13 20.84 44.90
CA SER A 65 0.76 21.54 43.78
C SER A 65 1.40 20.52 42.81
N PHE A 66 1.41 20.86 41.52
CA PHE A 66 2.04 20.06 40.45
C PHE A 66 3.51 19.77 40.79
N GLU A 67 4.27 20.78 41.22
CA GLU A 67 5.68 20.64 41.58
C GLU A 67 5.93 19.64 42.70
N LYS A 68 5.05 19.59 43.70
CA LYS A 68 5.16 18.65 44.81
C LYS A 68 4.96 17.20 44.32
N VAL A 69 3.89 16.96 43.51
CA VAL A 69 3.61 15.60 43.02
C VAL A 69 4.69 15.14 42.04
N LYS A 70 5.25 16.05 41.23
CA LYS A 70 6.38 15.78 40.32
C LYS A 70 7.63 15.35 41.13
N ALA A 71 7.98 16.12 42.16
CA ALA A 71 9.11 15.77 43.02
C ALA A 71 8.94 14.41 43.75
N ASP A 72 7.71 14.10 44.20
CA ASP A 72 7.36 12.79 44.74
C ASP A 72 7.59 11.65 43.71
N ALA A 73 7.14 11.85 42.46
CA ALA A 73 7.31 10.87 41.39
C ALA A 73 8.81 10.65 41.07
N GLU A 74 9.61 11.72 40.97
CA GLU A 74 11.05 11.66 40.73
C GLU A 74 11.78 10.89 41.86
N ARG A 75 11.43 11.17 43.10
CA ARG A 75 12.00 10.45 44.27
C ARG A 75 11.65 8.97 44.23
N LEU A 76 10.39 8.60 43.99
CA LEU A 76 9.92 7.22 43.91
C LEU A 76 10.60 6.46 42.77
N ASN A 77 10.76 7.11 41.60
CA ASN A 77 11.50 6.52 40.46
C ASN A 77 12.99 6.26 40.82
N HIS A 78 13.60 7.19 41.54
CA HIS A 78 14.98 7.01 41.99
C HIS A 78 15.11 5.86 43.01
N GLU A 79 14.20 5.79 43.98
CA GLU A 79 14.14 4.68 44.95
C GLU A 79 13.94 3.32 44.25
N ARG A 80 13.07 3.27 43.25
CA ARG A 80 12.82 2.09 42.41
C ARG A 80 14.10 1.66 41.66
N ALA A 81 14.79 2.61 41.02
CA ALA A 81 16.02 2.33 40.27
C ALA A 81 17.12 1.78 41.17
N ILE A 82 17.31 2.32 42.41
CA ILE A 82 18.24 1.82 43.38
C ILE A 82 17.88 0.39 43.82
N LEU A 83 16.59 0.16 44.10
CA LEU A 83 16.11 -1.15 44.54
C LEU A 83 16.31 -2.23 43.47
N LEU A 84 16.06 -1.91 42.21
CA LEU A 84 16.34 -2.79 41.08
C LEU A 84 17.85 -3.06 40.92
N ALA A 85 18.67 -2.02 40.95
CA ALA A 85 20.12 -2.14 40.80
C ALA A 85 20.76 -2.99 41.91
N THR A 86 20.30 -2.87 43.14
CA THR A 86 20.79 -3.70 44.28
C THR A 86 20.50 -5.18 44.12
N HIS A 87 19.48 -5.52 43.30
CA HIS A 87 19.12 -6.90 42.97
C HIS A 87 19.65 -7.34 41.59
N GLY A 88 20.49 -6.52 40.94
CA GLY A 88 21.13 -6.85 39.66
C GLY A 88 20.25 -6.66 38.43
N TYR A 89 19.15 -5.92 38.53
CA TYR A 89 18.28 -5.60 37.43
C TYR A 89 18.49 -4.17 36.92
N PRO A 90 18.48 -3.93 35.61
CA PRO A 90 18.47 -2.55 35.07
C PRO A 90 17.13 -1.84 35.38
N ALA A 91 17.16 -0.51 35.45
CA ALA A 91 16.02 0.29 35.84
C ALA A 91 14.80 0.11 34.88
N ASP A 92 15.07 -0.18 33.61
CA ASP A 92 14.11 -0.39 32.53
C ASP A 92 13.73 -1.85 32.28
N TYR A 93 14.13 -2.78 33.18
CA TYR A 93 13.89 -4.22 32.98
C TYR A 93 12.44 -4.59 32.70
N SER A 94 11.51 -3.92 33.37
CA SER A 94 10.06 -4.15 33.22
C SER A 94 9.38 -3.19 32.27
N ASP A 95 10.13 -2.37 31.51
CA ASP A 95 9.54 -1.47 30.56
C ASP A 95 9.12 -2.23 29.27
N PRO A 96 8.03 -1.86 28.63
CA PRO A 96 7.65 -2.44 27.35
C PRO A 96 8.74 -2.26 26.30
N ARG A 97 9.01 -3.31 25.53
CA ARG A 97 9.99 -3.29 24.44
C ARG A 97 9.26 -3.24 23.12
N TYR A 98 9.15 -2.03 22.57
CA TYR A 98 8.48 -1.79 21.30
C TYR A 98 9.44 -1.97 20.11
N GLU A 99 8.93 -2.49 18.98
CA GLU A 99 9.70 -2.56 17.72
C GLU A 99 9.94 -1.17 17.14
N CYS A 100 9.00 -0.25 17.30
CA CYS A 100 9.10 1.13 16.87
C CYS A 100 9.15 2.10 18.04
N GLU A 101 10.31 2.69 18.30
CA GLU A 101 10.51 3.66 19.39
C GLU A 101 9.70 4.95 19.22
N LYS A 102 9.32 5.32 17.97
CA LYS A 102 8.57 6.56 17.69
C LYS A 102 7.10 6.46 18.05
N CYS A 103 6.44 5.38 17.66
CA CYS A 103 5.01 5.22 17.89
C CYS A 103 4.68 4.19 18.98
N HIS A 104 5.69 3.56 19.57
CA HIS A 104 5.52 2.49 20.55
C HIS A 104 4.52 1.44 20.06
N ASP A 105 4.68 0.99 18.82
CA ASP A 105 3.85 0.02 18.10
C ASP A 105 2.35 0.35 18.03
N SER A 106 1.96 1.60 18.32
CA SER A 106 0.59 2.06 18.10
C SER A 106 0.26 2.29 16.61
N GLY A 107 1.30 2.47 15.77
CA GLY A 107 1.17 2.86 14.37
C GLY A 107 0.92 4.35 14.14
N TYR A 108 0.79 5.17 15.20
CA TYR A 108 0.47 6.59 15.10
C TYR A 108 1.37 7.45 15.99
N VAL A 109 1.68 8.66 15.51
CA VAL A 109 2.39 9.72 16.24
C VAL A 109 1.63 11.02 16.02
N ASP A 110 1.19 11.68 17.08
CA ASP A 110 0.43 12.97 17.04
C ASP A 110 -0.81 12.93 16.13
N GLY A 111 -1.47 11.78 16.05
CA GLY A 111 -2.66 11.57 15.20
C GLY A 111 -2.36 11.20 13.74
N GLU A 112 -1.10 11.27 13.32
CA GLU A 112 -0.65 10.89 11.99
C GLU A 112 -0.13 9.45 11.96
N ILE A 113 -0.24 8.79 10.79
CA ILE A 113 0.29 7.43 10.59
C ILE A 113 1.82 7.47 10.68
N CYS A 114 2.39 6.65 11.56
CA CYS A 114 3.84 6.53 11.71
C CYS A 114 4.51 5.95 10.46
N GLU A 115 5.75 6.36 10.20
CA GLU A 115 6.51 5.87 9.04
C GLU A 115 6.66 4.33 9.00
N CYS A 116 6.76 3.67 10.17
CA CYS A 116 6.80 2.22 10.24
C CYS A 116 5.51 1.58 9.71
N MET A 117 4.35 2.14 10.05
CA MET A 117 3.05 1.67 9.57
C MET A 117 2.84 2.04 8.09
N LYS A 118 3.28 3.22 7.64
CA LYS A 118 3.26 3.58 6.20
C LYS A 118 4.09 2.60 5.38
N LEU A 119 5.27 2.22 5.85
CA LEU A 119 6.12 1.22 5.18
C LEU A 119 5.40 -0.13 5.08
N ARG A 120 4.78 -0.59 6.17
CA ARG A 120 4.04 -1.86 6.20
C ARG A 120 2.83 -1.83 5.28
N LEU A 121 2.10 -0.70 5.22
CA LEU A 121 0.97 -0.48 4.30
C LEU A 121 1.42 -0.50 2.83
N ARG A 122 2.55 0.13 2.50
CA ARG A 122 3.15 0.06 1.15
C ARG A 122 3.49 -1.37 0.76
N MET A 123 4.14 -2.12 1.65
CA MET A 123 4.47 -3.53 1.41
C MET A 123 3.21 -4.37 1.13
N ALA A 124 2.16 -4.19 1.94
CA ALA A 124 0.89 -4.86 1.72
C ALA A 124 0.20 -4.41 0.41
N GLY A 125 0.31 -3.14 0.04
CA GLY A 125 -0.16 -2.61 -1.24
C GLY A 125 0.52 -3.32 -2.42
N TYR A 126 1.80 -3.54 -2.33
CA TYR A 126 2.53 -4.30 -3.34
C TYR A 126 2.07 -5.76 -3.43
N GLU A 127 1.92 -6.44 -2.29
CA GLU A 127 1.45 -7.82 -2.23
C GLU A 127 0.06 -7.97 -2.87
N SER A 128 -0.85 -7.06 -2.56
CA SER A 128 -2.23 -7.09 -3.06
C SER A 128 -2.39 -6.58 -4.50
N SER A 129 -1.48 -5.74 -4.98
CA SER A 129 -1.55 -5.13 -6.33
C SER A 129 -1.25 -6.10 -7.47
N GLY A 130 -0.59 -7.22 -7.22
CA GLY A 130 -0.16 -8.18 -8.25
C GLY A 130 1.19 -7.88 -8.92
N ILE A 131 1.87 -6.76 -8.59
CA ILE A 131 3.16 -6.39 -9.20
C ILE A 131 4.39 -6.82 -8.41
N ALA A 132 4.23 -7.51 -7.28
CA ALA A 132 5.33 -7.84 -6.37
C ALA A 132 6.57 -8.46 -7.05
N LYS A 133 6.38 -9.25 -8.10
CA LYS A 133 7.47 -9.88 -8.88
C LYS A 133 8.18 -8.93 -9.85
N LEU A 134 7.54 -7.83 -10.26
CA LEU A 134 8.04 -6.88 -11.27
C LEU A 134 8.74 -5.66 -10.65
N MET A 135 8.64 -5.49 -9.33
CA MET A 135 8.99 -4.26 -8.60
C MET A 135 10.46 -3.89 -8.55
N GLY A 136 11.37 -4.88 -8.64
CA GLY A 136 12.81 -4.64 -8.42
C GLY A 136 13.48 -3.85 -9.54
N GLU A 137 12.96 -3.92 -10.77
CA GLU A 137 13.68 -3.49 -11.97
C GLU A 137 12.95 -2.43 -12.82
N GLN A 138 11.61 -2.28 -12.65
CA GLN A 138 10.80 -1.44 -13.52
C GLN A 138 10.34 -0.16 -12.82
N THR A 139 11.19 0.86 -12.88
CA THR A 139 10.90 2.21 -12.37
C THR A 139 10.99 3.23 -13.50
N PHE A 140 10.52 4.46 -13.27
CA PHE A 140 10.69 5.55 -14.22
C PHE A 140 12.17 5.91 -14.45
N GLU A 141 13.02 5.72 -13.42
CA GLU A 141 14.45 5.99 -13.48
C GLU A 141 15.21 4.94 -14.29
N SER A 142 14.77 3.68 -14.22
CA SER A 142 15.37 2.58 -14.97
C SER A 142 14.91 2.51 -16.43
N PHE A 143 13.93 3.35 -16.84
CA PHE A 143 13.46 3.40 -18.22
C PHE A 143 14.48 4.14 -19.11
N ARG A 144 15.19 3.39 -19.95
CA ARG A 144 16.29 3.92 -20.80
C ARG A 144 15.76 4.37 -22.15
N LEU A 145 15.78 5.69 -22.39
CA LEU A 145 15.41 6.30 -23.69
C LEU A 145 16.45 6.00 -24.80
N ASP A 146 17.66 5.58 -24.45
CA ASP A 146 18.74 5.26 -25.42
C ASP A 146 18.33 4.19 -26.43
N TYR A 147 17.51 3.22 -26.03
CA TYR A 147 17.01 2.18 -26.94
C TYR A 147 16.12 2.71 -28.08
N TYR A 148 15.65 3.96 -28.00
CA TYR A 148 14.80 4.57 -29.03
C TYR A 148 15.56 5.54 -29.93
N ARG A 149 16.85 5.80 -29.69
CA ARG A 149 17.69 6.77 -30.45
C ARG A 149 17.97 6.37 -31.88
N THR A 150 17.73 5.11 -32.25
CA THR A 150 17.89 4.64 -33.66
C THR A 150 16.97 5.38 -34.62
N ASN A 151 15.89 5.98 -34.15
CA ASN A 151 14.95 6.80 -34.91
C ASN A 151 14.56 8.03 -34.08
N GLN A 152 14.91 9.22 -34.57
CA GLN A 152 14.67 10.50 -33.89
C GLN A 152 13.19 10.70 -33.52
N ARG A 153 12.27 10.36 -34.42
CA ARG A 153 10.81 10.46 -34.17
C ARG A 153 10.38 9.53 -33.04
N SER A 154 10.93 8.31 -32.99
CA SER A 154 10.64 7.36 -31.89
C SER A 154 11.19 7.86 -30.56
N TYR A 155 12.39 8.44 -30.55
CA TYR A 155 12.99 9.02 -29.35
C TYR A 155 12.17 10.19 -28.78
N GLU A 156 11.77 11.12 -29.64
CA GLU A 156 10.91 12.26 -29.25
C GLU A 156 9.56 11.81 -28.72
N ASN A 157 8.92 10.87 -29.41
CA ASN A 157 7.65 10.31 -28.98
C ASN A 157 7.76 9.56 -27.64
N MET A 158 8.79 8.72 -27.46
CA MET A 158 8.96 7.98 -26.20
C MET A 158 9.40 8.90 -25.04
N SER A 159 10.13 9.99 -25.34
CA SER A 159 10.40 11.03 -24.36
C SER A 159 9.12 11.72 -23.88
N TYR A 160 8.21 12.03 -24.81
CA TYR A 160 6.89 12.57 -24.51
C TYR A 160 6.04 11.58 -23.68
N VAL A 161 6.01 10.28 -24.05
CA VAL A 161 5.31 9.24 -23.30
C VAL A 161 5.83 9.13 -21.87
N LEU A 162 7.16 9.04 -21.71
CA LEU A 162 7.78 8.98 -20.38
C LEU A 162 7.43 10.18 -19.52
N LYS A 163 7.55 11.39 -20.08
CA LYS A 163 7.19 12.64 -19.41
C LYS A 163 5.72 12.64 -18.98
N THR A 164 4.82 12.28 -19.88
CA THR A 164 3.37 12.24 -19.61
C THR A 164 3.03 11.23 -18.52
N MET A 165 3.66 10.05 -18.51
CA MET A 165 3.43 9.03 -17.49
C MET A 165 3.94 9.47 -16.11
N ARG A 166 5.08 10.19 -16.05
CA ARG A 166 5.59 10.80 -14.79
C ARG A 166 4.65 11.88 -14.28
N GLU A 167 4.26 12.82 -15.12
CA GLU A 167 3.31 13.88 -14.77
C GLU A 167 1.97 13.32 -14.30
N TYR A 168 1.51 12.23 -14.93
CA TYR A 168 0.30 11.53 -14.49
C TYR A 168 0.47 10.95 -13.09
N ALA A 169 1.61 10.30 -12.79
CA ALA A 169 1.89 9.75 -11.46
C ALA A 169 2.03 10.82 -10.38
N GLU A 170 2.70 11.94 -10.69
CA GLU A 170 2.93 13.06 -9.76
C GLU A 170 1.64 13.80 -9.39
N ASN A 171 0.73 13.94 -10.37
CA ASN A 171 -0.52 14.70 -10.20
C ASN A 171 -1.75 13.78 -10.04
N PHE A 172 -1.55 12.50 -9.74
CA PHE A 172 -2.63 11.54 -9.66
C PHE A 172 -3.60 11.84 -8.52
N THR A 173 -4.88 11.87 -8.87
CA THR A 173 -6.00 11.86 -7.92
C THR A 173 -7.10 10.96 -8.48
N PRO A 174 -7.70 10.07 -7.67
CA PRO A 174 -8.70 9.11 -8.15
C PRO A 174 -9.93 9.75 -8.81
N ASP A 175 -10.29 10.95 -8.40
CA ASP A 175 -11.48 11.69 -8.84
C ASP A 175 -11.25 12.59 -10.07
N ARG A 176 -9.99 12.82 -10.48
CA ARG A 176 -9.65 13.77 -11.56
C ARG A 176 -8.75 13.20 -12.64
N SER A 177 -7.98 12.16 -12.30
CA SER A 177 -7.10 11.52 -13.27
C SER A 177 -7.93 10.77 -14.30
N GLY A 178 -7.64 10.97 -15.58
CA GLY A 178 -8.35 10.30 -16.68
C GLY A 178 -7.79 8.92 -16.98
N ASN A 179 -8.44 8.21 -17.90
CA ASN A 179 -7.99 6.91 -18.36
C ASN A 179 -6.85 7.03 -19.39
N LEU A 180 -5.93 6.06 -19.39
CA LEU A 180 -4.82 5.99 -20.34
C LEU A 180 -4.85 4.69 -21.15
N LEU A 181 -4.62 4.80 -22.47
CA LEU A 181 -4.42 3.67 -23.35
C LEU A 181 -2.96 3.63 -23.83
N LEU A 182 -2.17 2.67 -23.34
CA LEU A 182 -0.80 2.43 -23.76
C LEU A 182 -0.82 1.50 -25.00
N PHE A 183 -0.47 2.04 -26.12
CA PHE A 183 -0.75 1.44 -27.41
C PHE A 183 0.53 1.31 -28.25
N GLY A 184 0.80 0.12 -28.80
CA GLY A 184 1.97 -0.11 -29.65
C GLY A 184 2.46 -1.55 -29.60
N GLY A 185 3.38 -1.92 -30.47
CA GLY A 185 3.91 -3.27 -30.62
C GLY A 185 4.51 -3.86 -29.35
N THR A 186 4.89 -5.14 -29.44
CA THR A 186 5.56 -5.86 -28.34
C THR A 186 6.97 -5.30 -28.07
N GLY A 187 7.43 -5.39 -26.81
CA GLY A 187 8.80 -5.04 -26.45
C GLY A 187 9.11 -3.53 -26.42
N LEU A 188 8.09 -2.65 -26.53
CA LEU A 188 8.27 -1.19 -26.55
C LEU A 188 8.21 -0.53 -25.15
N GLY A 189 8.17 -1.31 -24.07
CA GLY A 189 8.23 -0.76 -22.69
C GLY A 189 6.89 -0.38 -22.07
N LYS A 190 5.73 -0.79 -22.63
CA LYS A 190 4.41 -0.54 -22.04
C LYS A 190 4.30 -1.10 -20.62
N THR A 191 4.59 -2.38 -20.43
CA THR A 191 4.61 -3.04 -19.11
C THR A 191 5.58 -2.36 -18.16
N HIS A 192 6.77 -1.92 -18.63
CA HIS A 192 7.73 -1.20 -17.79
C HIS A 192 7.13 0.09 -17.24
N LEU A 193 6.57 0.95 -18.10
CA LEU A 193 6.02 2.24 -17.66
C LEU A 193 4.72 2.08 -16.86
N SER A 194 3.88 1.09 -17.16
CA SER A 194 2.67 0.82 -16.36
C SER A 194 3.03 0.28 -14.97
N THR A 195 4.07 -0.56 -14.85
CA THR A 195 4.58 -1.03 -13.55
C THR A 195 5.23 0.11 -12.76
N ALA A 196 6.03 0.98 -13.43
CA ALA A 196 6.62 2.16 -12.79
C ALA A 196 5.53 3.11 -12.24
N LEU A 197 4.46 3.31 -12.99
CA LEU A 197 3.29 4.07 -12.55
C LEU A 197 2.65 3.43 -11.31
N ALA A 198 2.34 2.13 -11.37
CA ALA A 198 1.75 1.40 -10.25
C ALA A 198 2.61 1.53 -8.98
N LYS A 199 3.94 1.31 -9.12
CA LYS A 199 4.89 1.45 -8.03
C LYS A 199 4.82 2.84 -7.39
N THR A 200 4.92 3.88 -8.19
CA THR A 200 4.89 5.27 -7.70
C THR A 200 3.61 5.58 -6.94
N LEU A 201 2.46 5.11 -7.43
CA LEU A 201 1.18 5.36 -6.77
C LEU A 201 1.02 4.56 -5.48
N ILE A 202 1.49 3.30 -5.43
CA ILE A 202 1.51 2.50 -4.18
C ILE A 202 2.42 3.17 -3.14
N ASP A 203 3.60 3.66 -3.55
CA ASP A 203 4.52 4.40 -2.67
C ASP A 203 3.86 5.68 -2.11
N ASN A 204 2.99 6.31 -2.89
CA ASN A 204 2.19 7.47 -2.48
C ASN A 204 0.94 7.09 -1.67
N GLY A 205 0.67 5.80 -1.45
CA GLY A 205 -0.41 5.30 -0.61
C GLY A 205 -1.77 5.21 -1.31
N TYR A 206 -1.78 5.02 -2.62
CA TYR A 206 -3.00 4.72 -3.39
C TYR A 206 -3.25 3.22 -3.47
N ASP A 207 -4.52 2.84 -3.57
CA ASP A 207 -4.95 1.45 -3.82
C ASP A 207 -4.87 1.16 -5.32
N VAL A 208 -3.89 0.36 -5.74
CA VAL A 208 -3.64 0.03 -7.15
C VAL A 208 -3.82 -1.45 -7.36
N VAL A 209 -4.63 -1.82 -8.36
CA VAL A 209 -4.72 -3.20 -8.86
C VAL A 209 -4.06 -3.27 -10.24
N TYR A 210 -3.02 -4.13 -10.34
CA TYR A 210 -2.32 -4.42 -11.58
C TYR A 210 -2.58 -5.88 -11.98
N THR A 211 -3.11 -6.11 -13.15
CA THR A 211 -3.42 -7.45 -13.62
C THR A 211 -3.19 -7.56 -15.14
N GLY A 212 -2.72 -8.73 -15.60
CA GLY A 212 -2.89 -9.07 -17.00
C GLY A 212 -4.35 -9.44 -17.28
N VAL A 213 -4.84 -9.14 -18.49
CA VAL A 213 -6.23 -9.42 -18.86
C VAL A 213 -6.62 -10.89 -18.63
N ILE A 214 -5.71 -11.83 -18.89
CA ILE A 214 -5.94 -13.27 -18.69
C ILE A 214 -6.18 -13.57 -17.20
N GLY A 215 -5.38 -12.98 -16.29
CA GLY A 215 -5.53 -13.15 -14.85
C GLY A 215 -6.87 -12.60 -14.35
N MET A 216 -7.24 -11.40 -14.80
CA MET A 216 -8.55 -10.82 -14.48
C MET A 216 -9.69 -11.75 -14.91
N ILE A 217 -9.69 -12.23 -16.14
CA ILE A 217 -10.73 -13.15 -16.65
C ILE A 217 -10.78 -14.43 -15.82
N ALA A 218 -9.63 -15.01 -15.47
CA ALA A 218 -9.58 -16.22 -14.65
C ALA A 218 -10.21 -16.02 -13.26
N ASP A 219 -10.02 -14.85 -12.64
CA ASP A 219 -10.65 -14.52 -11.35
C ASP A 219 -12.19 -14.46 -11.47
N PHE A 220 -12.69 -13.86 -12.56
CA PHE A 220 -14.14 -13.82 -12.83
C PHE A 220 -14.71 -15.21 -13.15
N GLU A 221 -13.96 -16.06 -13.87
CA GLU A 221 -14.35 -17.46 -14.14
C GLU A 221 -14.41 -18.27 -12.84
N LYS A 222 -13.37 -18.16 -12.00
CA LYS A 222 -13.32 -18.83 -10.71
C LYS A 222 -14.50 -18.44 -9.82
N ASN A 223 -14.83 -17.16 -9.76
CA ASN A 223 -15.99 -16.68 -9.00
C ASN A 223 -17.30 -17.24 -9.54
N ARG A 224 -17.47 -17.28 -10.87
CA ARG A 224 -18.70 -17.78 -11.52
C ARG A 224 -18.91 -19.28 -11.33
N PHE A 225 -17.85 -20.09 -11.40
CA PHE A 225 -17.92 -21.55 -11.40
C PHE A 225 -17.47 -22.19 -10.08
N GLY A 226 -16.82 -21.42 -9.18
CA GLY A 226 -16.27 -21.88 -7.92
C GLY A 226 -17.26 -21.93 -6.74
N ASN A 227 -18.55 -21.64 -6.94
CA ASN A 227 -19.58 -21.65 -5.90
C ASN A 227 -19.98 -23.08 -5.52
N SER A 228 -19.09 -23.80 -4.82
CA SER A 228 -19.43 -24.97 -4.03
C SER A 228 -19.04 -24.69 -2.59
N ALA A 229 -20.04 -24.33 -1.77
CA ALA A 229 -20.05 -24.34 -0.31
C ALA A 229 -18.92 -23.56 0.43
N GLY A 230 -19.18 -22.34 0.82
CA GLY A 230 -18.63 -21.76 2.06
C GLY A 230 -17.33 -20.96 1.97
N SER A 231 -16.89 -20.49 0.82
CA SER A 231 -15.77 -19.57 0.76
C SER A 231 -16.23 -18.09 0.64
N GLU A 232 -15.60 -17.22 1.43
CA GLU A 232 -15.80 -15.75 1.46
C GLU A 232 -15.41 -15.04 0.13
N SER A 233 -15.59 -15.71 -1.00
CA SER A 233 -15.11 -15.32 -2.34
C SER A 233 -15.86 -14.14 -2.99
N GLY A 234 -16.81 -13.52 -2.29
CA GLY A 234 -17.53 -12.35 -2.80
C GLY A 234 -16.67 -11.07 -2.94
N ASN A 235 -15.64 -10.94 -2.11
CA ASN A 235 -14.83 -9.71 -2.03
C ASN A 235 -13.70 -9.63 -3.06
N ASP A 236 -13.27 -10.75 -3.65
CA ASP A 236 -12.07 -10.75 -4.52
C ASP A 236 -12.26 -9.97 -5.84
N LEU A 237 -13.49 -9.85 -6.35
CA LEU A 237 -13.80 -9.12 -7.58
C LEU A 237 -14.02 -7.62 -7.35
N ASP A 238 -14.45 -7.22 -6.16
CA ASP A 238 -14.72 -5.82 -5.80
C ASP A 238 -13.48 -4.96 -5.96
N ARG A 239 -12.28 -5.54 -5.83
CA ARG A 239 -11.01 -4.86 -6.07
C ARG A 239 -10.88 -4.27 -7.47
N TYR A 240 -11.44 -4.92 -8.50
CA TYR A 240 -11.41 -4.41 -9.88
C TYR A 240 -12.32 -3.21 -10.09
N TYR A 241 -13.36 -3.09 -9.29
CA TYR A 241 -14.34 -2.01 -9.40
C TYR A 241 -14.00 -0.80 -8.52
N GLY A 242 -13.42 -1.02 -7.33
CA GLY A 242 -13.29 0.00 -6.30
C GLY A 242 -11.89 0.56 -6.05
N CYS A 243 -10.81 -0.02 -6.63
CA CYS A 243 -9.46 0.50 -6.45
C CYS A 243 -9.29 1.90 -7.06
N ASP A 244 -8.36 2.69 -6.54
CA ASP A 244 -8.05 4.04 -7.02
C ASP A 244 -7.55 4.03 -8.47
N LEU A 245 -6.70 3.06 -8.83
CA LEU A 245 -6.24 2.84 -10.19
C LEU A 245 -6.30 1.36 -10.55
N LEU A 246 -6.95 1.03 -11.66
CA LEU A 246 -6.87 -0.29 -12.27
C LEU A 246 -5.92 -0.25 -13.47
N ILE A 247 -4.95 -1.18 -13.53
CA ILE A 247 -4.08 -1.37 -14.68
C ILE A 247 -4.36 -2.75 -15.27
N ILE A 248 -4.84 -2.77 -16.53
CA ILE A 248 -5.07 -4.00 -17.30
C ILE A 248 -3.97 -4.10 -18.35
N ASP A 249 -3.03 -5.02 -18.12
CA ASP A 249 -1.89 -5.23 -19.04
C ASP A 249 -2.22 -6.28 -20.10
N ASP A 250 -1.68 -6.06 -21.31
CA ASP A 250 -1.80 -6.93 -22.48
C ASP A 250 -3.26 -7.26 -22.90
N LEU A 251 -4.15 -6.23 -22.93
CA LEU A 251 -5.49 -6.38 -23.48
C LEU A 251 -5.39 -6.90 -24.93
N GLY A 252 -6.06 -8.02 -25.21
CA GLY A 252 -5.98 -8.73 -26.49
C GLY A 252 -5.19 -10.03 -26.44
N ALA A 253 -4.55 -10.37 -25.30
CA ALA A 253 -3.86 -11.64 -25.12
C ALA A 253 -4.80 -12.79 -24.72
N GLU A 254 -6.01 -12.46 -24.22
CA GLU A 254 -7.02 -13.44 -23.79
C GLU A 254 -7.71 -14.13 -24.98
N VAL A 255 -8.34 -15.27 -24.71
CA VAL A 255 -9.23 -15.91 -25.69
C VAL A 255 -10.52 -15.12 -25.77
N SER A 256 -10.85 -14.61 -26.98
CA SER A 256 -12.08 -13.84 -27.20
C SER A 256 -13.29 -14.76 -27.28
N ASN A 257 -14.17 -14.66 -26.29
CA ASN A 257 -15.48 -15.30 -26.27
C ASN A 257 -16.50 -14.35 -25.62
N GLN A 258 -17.78 -14.72 -25.62
CA GLN A 258 -18.85 -13.88 -25.10
C GLN A 258 -18.64 -13.52 -23.61
N PHE A 259 -18.12 -14.44 -22.80
CA PHE A 259 -17.85 -14.21 -21.38
C PHE A 259 -16.73 -13.20 -21.18
N THR A 260 -15.58 -13.38 -21.83
CA THR A 260 -14.43 -12.46 -21.73
C THR A 260 -14.80 -11.05 -22.17
N VAL A 261 -15.49 -10.92 -23.31
CA VAL A 261 -15.92 -9.62 -23.82
C VAL A 261 -16.92 -8.95 -22.87
N SER A 262 -17.90 -9.70 -22.34
CA SER A 262 -18.87 -9.13 -21.38
C SER A 262 -18.25 -8.75 -20.05
N THR A 263 -17.26 -9.50 -19.55
CA THR A 263 -16.52 -9.18 -18.33
C THR A 263 -15.70 -7.90 -18.48
N ILE A 264 -14.92 -7.79 -19.56
CA ILE A 264 -14.14 -6.57 -19.86
C ILE A 264 -15.08 -5.36 -19.96
N TYR A 265 -16.21 -5.50 -20.70
CA TYR A 265 -17.21 -4.45 -20.80
C TYR A 265 -17.74 -4.02 -19.43
N SER A 266 -18.10 -4.99 -18.58
CA SER A 266 -18.67 -4.71 -17.25
C SER A 266 -17.68 -3.93 -16.38
N VAL A 267 -16.42 -4.36 -16.32
CA VAL A 267 -15.38 -3.68 -15.54
C VAL A 267 -15.14 -2.26 -16.06
N LEU A 268 -14.91 -2.09 -17.36
CA LEU A 268 -14.64 -0.78 -17.94
C LEU A 268 -15.84 0.16 -17.81
N ASN A 269 -17.04 -0.32 -18.11
CA ASN A 269 -18.24 0.50 -18.03
C ASN A 269 -18.54 0.97 -16.61
N ASN A 270 -18.37 0.10 -15.62
CA ASN A 270 -18.56 0.46 -14.21
C ASN A 270 -17.57 1.53 -13.78
N ARG A 271 -16.26 1.33 -14.04
CA ARG A 271 -15.22 2.30 -13.66
C ARG A 271 -15.35 3.64 -14.35
N ILE A 272 -15.67 3.66 -15.66
CA ILE A 272 -15.96 4.90 -16.39
C ILE A 272 -17.17 5.62 -15.77
N SER A 273 -18.24 4.90 -15.44
CA SER A 273 -19.43 5.49 -14.81
C SER A 273 -19.18 6.06 -13.42
N LEU A 274 -18.21 5.50 -12.68
CA LEU A 274 -17.79 5.98 -11.36
C LEU A 274 -16.69 7.05 -11.44
N GLY A 275 -16.19 7.36 -12.64
CA GLY A 275 -15.06 8.28 -12.83
C GLY A 275 -13.72 7.75 -12.29
N LEU A 276 -13.58 6.43 -12.12
CA LEU A 276 -12.37 5.81 -11.57
C LEU A 276 -11.34 5.53 -12.68
N PRO A 277 -10.09 6.03 -12.54
CA PRO A 277 -9.06 5.91 -13.55
C PRO A 277 -8.70 4.45 -13.87
N THR A 278 -8.53 4.19 -15.15
CA THR A 278 -8.09 2.89 -15.66
C THR A 278 -6.97 3.09 -16.69
N VAL A 279 -5.92 2.29 -16.60
CA VAL A 279 -4.82 2.23 -17.57
C VAL A 279 -4.89 0.88 -18.29
N ILE A 280 -4.90 0.91 -19.59
CA ILE A 280 -4.91 -0.30 -20.44
C ILE A 280 -3.64 -0.30 -21.29
N SER A 281 -2.93 -1.41 -21.34
CA SER A 281 -1.92 -1.66 -22.36
C SER A 281 -2.45 -2.64 -23.41
N THR A 282 -2.09 -2.43 -24.66
CA THR A 282 -2.45 -3.34 -25.75
C THR A 282 -1.40 -3.34 -26.88
N ASN A 283 -1.24 -4.49 -27.51
CA ASN A 283 -0.45 -4.65 -28.72
C ASN A 283 -1.31 -4.56 -29.99
N LEU A 284 -2.66 -4.57 -29.84
CA LEU A 284 -3.60 -4.53 -30.95
C LEU A 284 -3.66 -3.12 -31.54
N ASN A 285 -3.75 -3.00 -32.85
CA ASN A 285 -4.08 -1.74 -33.49
C ASN A 285 -5.61 -1.48 -33.47
N GLN A 286 -6.02 -0.28 -33.86
CA GLN A 286 -7.44 0.11 -33.81
C GLN A 286 -8.35 -0.83 -34.63
N THR A 287 -7.89 -1.31 -35.77
CA THR A 287 -8.63 -2.25 -36.61
C THR A 287 -8.80 -3.60 -35.93
N GLU A 288 -7.70 -4.08 -35.29
CA GLU A 288 -7.70 -5.33 -34.53
C GLU A 288 -8.56 -5.24 -33.27
N LEU A 289 -8.53 -4.09 -32.56
CA LEU A 289 -9.42 -3.84 -31.44
C LEU A 289 -10.89 -3.90 -31.85
N ASN A 290 -11.24 -3.24 -32.97
CA ASN A 290 -12.60 -3.26 -33.50
C ASN A 290 -13.04 -4.66 -33.95
N ALA A 291 -12.14 -5.43 -34.55
CA ALA A 291 -12.44 -6.81 -34.97
C ALA A 291 -12.60 -7.78 -33.78
N ARG A 292 -11.89 -7.52 -32.67
CA ARG A 292 -11.85 -8.42 -31.51
C ARG A 292 -12.94 -8.13 -30.47
N TYR A 293 -13.23 -6.85 -30.27
CA TYR A 293 -14.20 -6.40 -29.29
C TYR A 293 -15.41 -5.74 -29.99
N TRP A 294 -16.55 -5.82 -29.37
CA TRP A 294 -17.76 -5.17 -29.88
C TRP A 294 -17.57 -3.66 -29.92
N ASP A 295 -18.28 -3.01 -30.85
CA ASP A 295 -18.29 -1.55 -31.02
C ASP A 295 -18.49 -0.80 -29.69
N ARG A 296 -19.28 -1.38 -28.77
CA ARG A 296 -19.52 -0.80 -27.45
C ARG A 296 -18.26 -0.68 -26.56
N ILE A 297 -17.32 -1.62 -26.66
CA ILE A 297 -16.05 -1.58 -25.92
C ILE A 297 -15.07 -0.66 -26.61
N THR A 298 -14.88 -0.83 -27.90
CA THR A 298 -13.94 -0.03 -28.67
C THR A 298 -14.30 1.46 -28.68
N SER A 299 -15.59 1.79 -28.81
CA SER A 299 -16.07 3.17 -28.71
C SER A 299 -15.73 3.79 -27.35
N ARG A 300 -15.88 3.04 -26.23
CA ARG A 300 -15.48 3.52 -24.90
C ARG A 300 -13.98 3.70 -24.76
N ILE A 301 -13.21 2.71 -25.18
CA ILE A 301 -11.74 2.80 -25.11
C ILE A 301 -11.24 3.99 -25.94
N LEU A 302 -11.75 4.20 -27.15
CA LEU A 302 -11.31 5.28 -28.01
C LEU A 302 -11.88 6.65 -27.60
N GLY A 303 -13.05 6.70 -26.95
CA GLY A 303 -13.69 7.94 -26.52
C GLY A 303 -13.28 8.43 -25.14
N GLU A 304 -13.00 7.49 -24.20
CA GLU A 304 -12.78 7.80 -22.78
C GLU A 304 -11.32 7.67 -22.34
N PHE A 305 -10.43 7.13 -23.20
CA PHE A 305 -9.03 6.93 -22.87
C PHE A 305 -8.13 7.83 -23.71
N ARG A 306 -7.17 8.49 -23.05
CA ARG A 306 -6.11 9.23 -23.72
C ARG A 306 -5.08 8.24 -24.27
N PRO A 307 -4.87 8.17 -25.60
CA PRO A 307 -3.89 7.26 -26.18
C PRO A 307 -2.47 7.78 -25.99
N LEU A 308 -1.57 6.90 -25.57
CA LEU A 308 -0.13 7.08 -25.54
C LEU A 308 0.49 6.04 -26.47
N VAL A 309 0.97 6.49 -27.62
CA VAL A 309 1.52 5.61 -28.67
C VAL A 309 2.97 5.30 -28.37
N PHE A 310 3.28 4.01 -28.20
CA PHE A 310 4.65 3.52 -28.04
C PHE A 310 5.22 3.19 -29.42
N SER A 311 6.39 3.72 -29.74
CA SER A 311 7.05 3.54 -31.04
C SER A 311 8.53 3.21 -30.86
N GLY A 312 9.10 2.47 -31.81
CA GLY A 312 10.51 2.09 -31.78
C GLY A 312 10.71 0.62 -32.17
N SER A 313 11.90 0.10 -31.88
CA SER A 313 12.25 -1.31 -32.04
C SER A 313 12.06 -2.08 -30.73
N ASP A 314 11.87 -3.41 -30.83
CA ASP A 314 11.72 -4.28 -29.67
C ASP A 314 12.98 -4.22 -28.77
N VAL A 315 12.85 -3.57 -27.61
CA VAL A 315 13.94 -3.36 -26.64
C VAL A 315 14.47 -4.69 -26.09
N ARG A 316 13.64 -5.75 -26.01
CA ARG A 316 14.08 -7.07 -25.55
C ARG A 316 15.13 -7.66 -26.50
N LYS A 317 14.97 -7.44 -27.81
CA LYS A 317 15.94 -7.88 -28.83
C LYS A 317 17.23 -7.04 -28.76
N LEU A 318 17.14 -5.75 -28.50
CA LEU A 318 18.30 -4.88 -28.38
C LEU A 318 19.16 -5.25 -27.15
N LYS A 319 18.55 -5.60 -26.04
CA LYS A 319 19.26 -6.06 -24.83
C LYS A 319 20.01 -7.39 -25.00
N LEU A 320 19.64 -8.21 -25.98
CA LEU A 320 20.37 -9.46 -26.27
C LEU A 320 21.64 -9.22 -27.09
N THR A 321 21.83 -8.02 -27.61
CA THR A 321 22.97 -7.62 -28.45
C THR A 321 23.96 -6.69 -27.75
N GLU A 322 23.65 -6.28 -26.51
CA GLU A 322 24.58 -5.63 -25.55
C GLU A 322 25.39 -6.69 -24.78
#